data_2ed3f911f7ba3a64fd664514a0aa05c2
#
_entry.id   2ed3f911f7ba3a64fd664514a0aa05c2
#
_cell.length_a   1.000
_cell.length_b   1.000
_cell.length_c   1.000
_cell.angle_alpha   90.00
_cell.angle_beta   90.00
_cell.angle_gamma   90.00
#
_symmetry.space_group_name_H-M   'P 1'
#
loop_
_entity.id
_entity.type
_entity.pdbx_description
1 polymer ?
#
loop_
_entity_poly.entity_id
_entity_poly.type
_entity_poly.pdbx_seq_one_letter_code
_entity_poly.pdbx_strand_id
1 'polypeptide(L)'
;MTAHSSHYPRDLVGYGQNVPQAQWPNKAKVAINFVLNYEEGGENCVLHGDDTSEIFLSEIIGAQAYKDRHLSMESIYEYGSRAGFWRLHRLLTNYDIPVTVFGVTMAMQRHPEAVQAMLDAEWEIASHAMRWVHYQDMDEAEERKQIDDAILLHEQLTGSKPAGWYTGRTSPNTLKLIAERDDIMYCADSYADDLPYYDCHYSKPLLMVPYTLDTNDMRFATPQGFNSAEQFFQYLKDAFDVLYEEGNEAPKMLSIGLHCRIIGRPARMAALKRFIEYVKS
;
A
#
# COMPACT_ATOMS: atom_id res chain seq x y z
N MET A 1 -0.17 -37.32 -8.33
CA MET A 1 -1.19 -36.24 -8.40
C MET A 1 -2.14 -36.48 -7.23
N THR A 2 -1.92 -35.81 -6.12
CA THR A 2 -2.82 -35.84 -4.96
C THR A 2 -3.99 -34.89 -5.28
N ALA A 3 -5.19 -35.42 -5.29
CA ALA A 3 -6.41 -34.66 -5.46
C ALA A 3 -6.48 -33.62 -4.32
N HIS A 4 -6.23 -32.36 -4.63
CA HIS A 4 -6.52 -31.27 -3.71
C HIS A 4 -8.03 -31.27 -3.44
N SER A 5 -8.41 -31.39 -2.18
CA SER A 5 -9.81 -31.41 -1.78
C SER A 5 -10.43 -30.09 -2.23
N SER A 6 -11.48 -30.17 -3.04
CA SER A 6 -12.19 -29.02 -3.68
C SER A 6 -12.90 -28.07 -2.70
N HIS A 7 -12.53 -28.05 -1.42
CA HIS A 7 -13.20 -27.27 -0.37
C HIS A 7 -12.30 -26.38 0.47
N TYR A 8 -10.96 -26.42 0.32
CA TYR A 8 -10.10 -25.53 1.09
C TYR A 8 -9.80 -24.27 0.27
N PRO A 9 -10.24 -23.08 0.73
CA PRO A 9 -10.22 -21.86 -0.08
C PRO A 9 -8.87 -21.13 -0.11
N ARG A 10 -7.80 -21.72 0.44
CA ARG A 10 -6.47 -21.10 0.50
C ARG A 10 -5.48 -21.87 -0.37
N ASP A 11 -4.71 -21.16 -1.18
CA ASP A 11 -3.53 -21.72 -1.83
C ASP A 11 -2.33 -21.63 -0.87
N LEU A 12 -1.84 -22.78 -0.41
CA LEU A 12 -0.64 -22.90 0.43
C LEU A 12 0.55 -23.47 -0.35
N VAL A 13 0.42 -23.61 -1.66
CA VAL A 13 1.44 -24.19 -2.54
C VAL A 13 2.17 -23.10 -3.33
N GLY A 14 1.45 -22.11 -3.86
CA GLY A 14 2.02 -21.04 -4.68
C GLY A 14 2.91 -21.57 -5.80
N TYR A 15 4.03 -20.94 -6.05
CA TYR A 15 5.04 -21.42 -7.01
C TYR A 15 5.88 -22.59 -6.49
N GLY A 16 5.85 -22.88 -5.17
CA GLY A 16 6.59 -23.96 -4.55
C GLY A 16 8.10 -23.87 -4.82
N GLN A 17 8.73 -25.03 -5.04
CA GLN A 17 10.16 -25.08 -5.34
C GLN A 17 10.53 -24.66 -6.78
N ASN A 18 9.54 -24.52 -7.66
CA ASN A 18 9.76 -24.18 -9.08
C ASN A 18 9.35 -22.74 -9.35
N VAL A 19 10.04 -21.82 -8.72
CA VAL A 19 9.79 -20.37 -8.87
C VAL A 19 9.98 -19.95 -10.33
N PRO A 20 9.03 -19.25 -10.94
CA PRO A 20 9.15 -18.81 -12.31
C PRO A 20 10.28 -17.79 -12.48
N GLN A 21 10.91 -17.80 -13.63
CA GLN A 21 11.92 -16.82 -14.02
C GLN A 21 11.20 -15.53 -14.45
N ALA A 22 11.09 -14.57 -13.54
CA ALA A 22 10.55 -13.26 -13.85
C ALA A 22 11.50 -12.53 -14.81
N GLN A 23 10.97 -12.12 -15.95
CA GLN A 23 11.75 -11.42 -16.97
C GLN A 23 11.59 -9.91 -16.81
N TRP A 24 12.13 -9.37 -15.71
CA TRP A 24 12.07 -7.94 -15.45
C TRP A 24 12.80 -7.15 -16.56
N PRO A 25 12.38 -5.92 -16.87
CA PRO A 25 13.11 -5.03 -17.77
C PRO A 25 14.59 -4.94 -17.42
N ASN A 26 15.44 -4.82 -18.45
CA ASN A 26 16.89 -4.75 -18.31
C ASN A 26 17.54 -5.97 -17.62
N LYS A 27 16.85 -7.10 -17.54
CA LYS A 27 17.29 -8.31 -16.82
C LYS A 27 17.59 -8.02 -15.34
N ALA A 28 16.79 -7.15 -14.73
CA ALA A 28 16.95 -6.81 -13.32
C ALA A 28 16.71 -8.05 -12.45
N LYS A 29 17.50 -8.17 -11.39
CA LYS A 29 17.40 -9.28 -10.42
C LYS A 29 16.29 -9.03 -9.40
N VAL A 30 16.02 -7.75 -9.11
CA VAL A 30 14.97 -7.31 -8.18
C VAL A 30 14.19 -6.18 -8.83
N ALA A 31 12.86 -6.28 -8.85
CA ALA A 31 11.98 -5.17 -9.16
C ALA A 31 11.56 -4.51 -7.83
N ILE A 32 12.00 -3.27 -7.59
CA ILE A 32 11.63 -2.53 -6.38
C ILE A 32 10.38 -1.72 -6.65
N ASN A 33 9.34 -1.93 -5.84
CA ASN A 33 8.10 -1.18 -5.86
C ASN A 33 8.03 -0.25 -4.64
N PHE A 34 8.21 1.06 -4.83
CA PHE A 34 7.99 2.05 -3.79
C PHE A 34 6.51 2.42 -3.76
N VAL A 35 5.84 2.07 -2.67
CA VAL A 35 4.40 2.31 -2.48
C VAL A 35 4.20 3.41 -1.45
N LEU A 36 3.59 4.51 -1.86
CA LEU A 36 3.23 5.61 -0.96
C LEU A 36 1.73 5.53 -0.64
N ASN A 37 1.40 5.18 0.62
CA ASN A 37 0.04 5.24 1.11
C ASN A 37 -0.32 6.69 1.43
N TYR A 38 -1.31 7.23 0.69
CA TYR A 38 -1.85 8.56 0.91
C TYR A 38 -3.24 8.44 1.56
N GLU A 39 -3.28 8.53 2.89
CA GLU A 39 -4.45 8.16 3.71
C GLU A 39 -5.01 9.34 4.51
N GLU A 40 -4.27 10.41 4.64
CA GLU A 40 -4.51 11.53 5.54
C GLU A 40 -5.81 12.28 5.21
N GLY A 41 -6.80 12.12 6.06
CA GLY A 41 -8.17 12.64 5.87
C GLY A 41 -9.18 11.57 5.44
N GLY A 42 -8.74 10.30 5.27
CA GLY A 42 -9.60 9.14 4.99
C GLY A 42 -9.76 8.18 6.17
N GLU A 43 -9.05 8.41 7.28
CA GLU A 43 -9.08 7.63 8.52
C GLU A 43 -10.43 7.71 9.26
N ASN A 44 -10.62 6.85 10.28
CA ASN A 44 -11.78 6.96 11.17
C ASN A 44 -11.79 8.31 11.89
N CYS A 45 -12.89 9.04 11.76
CA CYS A 45 -13.08 10.32 12.43
C CYS A 45 -14.56 10.63 12.57
N VAL A 46 -14.97 11.10 13.74
CA VAL A 46 -16.37 11.49 13.97
C VAL A 46 -16.86 12.61 13.03
N LEU A 47 -15.95 13.40 12.47
CA LEU A 47 -16.26 14.39 11.42
C LEU A 47 -16.70 13.74 10.09
N HIS A 48 -16.42 12.47 9.91
CA HIS A 48 -16.80 11.67 8.73
C HIS A 48 -18.09 10.86 8.97
N GLY A 49 -18.68 10.98 10.15
CA GLY A 49 -19.85 10.21 10.58
C GLY A 49 -19.49 8.88 11.25
N ASP A 50 -18.22 8.62 11.55
CA ASP A 50 -17.80 7.41 12.27
C ASP A 50 -18.17 7.49 13.74
N ASP A 51 -18.41 6.32 14.35
CA ASP A 51 -18.76 6.21 15.77
C ASP A 51 -17.63 6.66 16.71
N THR A 52 -16.37 6.53 16.25
CA THR A 52 -15.18 6.83 17.05
C THR A 52 -14.03 7.38 16.21
N SER A 53 -13.05 7.96 16.94
CA SER A 53 -11.76 8.39 16.36
C SER A 53 -10.87 7.23 15.97
N GLU A 54 -9.89 7.47 15.09
CA GLU A 54 -8.83 6.51 14.69
C GLU A 54 -7.97 6.12 15.91
N ILE A 55 -7.50 4.87 15.93
CA ILE A 55 -6.65 4.30 16.98
C ILE A 55 -5.35 3.71 16.45
N PHE A 56 -5.18 3.62 15.12
CA PHE A 56 -4.11 2.82 14.53
C PHE A 56 -3.11 3.67 13.74
N LEU A 57 -1.91 3.14 13.63
CA LEU A 57 -0.81 3.58 12.75
C LEU A 57 -0.40 5.05 12.97
N SER A 58 -0.10 5.38 14.23
CA SER A 58 0.46 6.66 14.68
C SER A 58 1.46 6.46 15.81
N GLU A 59 2.12 7.54 16.23
CA GLU A 59 3.02 7.54 17.40
C GLU A 59 2.28 7.33 18.73
N ILE A 60 0.95 7.40 18.75
CA ILE A 60 0.15 7.13 19.96
C ILE A 60 -0.14 5.63 20.01
N ILE A 61 0.86 4.85 20.41
CA ILE A 61 0.73 3.40 20.51
C ILE A 61 -0.31 3.06 21.59
N GLY A 62 -1.29 2.23 21.24
CA GLY A 62 -2.39 1.87 22.13
C GLY A 62 -3.41 2.99 22.33
N ALA A 63 -3.57 3.88 21.35
CA ALA A 63 -4.61 4.91 21.37
C ALA A 63 -5.99 4.32 21.65
N GLN A 64 -6.80 5.06 22.40
CA GLN A 64 -8.19 4.69 22.67
C GLN A 64 -9.13 5.33 21.64
N ALA A 65 -10.19 4.61 21.28
CA ALA A 65 -11.26 5.13 20.47
C ALA A 65 -12.15 6.05 21.28
N TYR A 66 -12.27 7.31 20.89
CA TYR A 66 -13.14 8.29 21.53
C TYR A 66 -14.37 8.54 20.66
N LYS A 67 -15.54 8.70 21.31
CA LYS A 67 -16.81 9.12 20.66
C LYS A 67 -16.84 10.61 20.33
N ASP A 68 -15.70 11.25 20.28
CA ASP A 68 -15.49 12.65 19.95
C ASP A 68 -14.17 12.79 19.18
N ARG A 69 -13.85 13.99 18.73
CA ARG A 69 -12.60 14.28 18.03
C ARG A 69 -11.38 13.96 18.89
N HIS A 70 -10.42 13.29 18.30
CA HIS A 70 -9.10 13.06 18.91
C HIS A 70 -8.06 14.00 18.28
N LEU A 71 -8.00 15.26 18.76
CA LEU A 71 -7.21 16.31 18.13
C LEU A 71 -5.72 15.96 17.96
N SER A 72 -5.14 15.21 18.91
CA SER A 72 -3.75 14.75 18.79
C SER A 72 -3.60 13.76 17.63
N MET A 73 -4.52 12.81 17.45
CA MET A 73 -4.53 11.88 16.33
C MET A 73 -4.72 12.61 15.01
N GLU A 74 -5.73 13.47 14.92
CA GLU A 74 -5.99 14.29 13.73
C GLU A 74 -4.75 15.09 13.33
N SER A 75 -4.06 15.72 14.29
CA SER A 75 -2.85 16.51 14.00
C SER A 75 -1.66 15.67 13.50
N ILE A 76 -1.58 14.39 13.88
CA ILE A 76 -0.59 13.46 13.34
C ILE A 76 -0.88 13.16 11.86
N TYR A 77 -2.14 12.91 11.53
CA TYR A 77 -2.57 12.73 10.14
C TYR A 77 -2.37 14.01 9.33
N GLU A 78 -2.76 15.19 9.86
CA GLU A 78 -2.50 16.49 9.24
C GLU A 78 -1.01 16.71 8.94
N TYR A 79 -0.11 16.28 9.82
CA TYR A 79 1.33 16.37 9.54
C TYR A 79 1.70 15.60 8.26
N GLY A 80 1.09 14.43 8.04
CA GLY A 80 1.32 13.63 6.84
C GLY A 80 1.03 14.42 5.57
N SER A 81 -0.15 15.01 5.45
CA SER A 81 -0.52 15.79 4.27
C SER A 81 0.21 17.13 4.19
N ARG A 82 0.38 17.85 5.30
CA ARG A 82 0.95 19.21 5.34
C ARG A 82 2.46 19.27 5.18
N ALA A 83 3.18 18.28 5.69
CA ALA A 83 4.64 18.28 5.72
C ALA A 83 5.28 17.00 5.18
N GLY A 84 4.76 15.83 5.59
CA GLY A 84 5.31 14.52 5.25
C GLY A 84 5.29 14.24 3.76
N PHE A 85 4.13 14.40 3.13
CA PHE A 85 3.96 14.23 1.69
C PHE A 85 4.95 15.08 0.88
N TRP A 86 5.02 16.38 1.14
CA TRP A 86 5.88 17.28 0.37
C TRP A 86 7.38 16.99 0.54
N ARG A 87 7.76 16.46 1.72
CA ARG A 87 9.14 16.02 1.95
C ARG A 87 9.47 14.76 1.16
N LEU A 88 8.56 13.79 1.13
CA LEU A 88 8.69 12.56 0.35
C LEU A 88 8.66 12.85 -1.15
N HIS A 89 7.72 13.66 -1.59
CA HIS A 89 7.62 14.08 -2.99
C HIS A 89 8.94 14.66 -3.49
N ARG A 90 9.52 15.64 -2.78
CA ARG A 90 10.83 16.20 -3.14
C ARG A 90 11.96 15.17 -3.13
N LEU A 91 11.98 14.25 -2.17
CA LEU A 91 13.01 13.22 -2.13
C LEU A 91 12.90 12.30 -3.34
N LEU A 92 11.72 11.74 -3.57
CA LEU A 92 11.51 10.72 -4.59
C LEU A 92 11.66 11.30 -6.01
N THR A 93 11.18 12.50 -6.26
CA THR A 93 11.36 13.19 -7.55
C THR A 93 12.82 13.58 -7.79
N ASN A 94 13.55 14.05 -6.75
CA ASN A 94 14.98 14.39 -6.90
C ASN A 94 15.86 13.17 -7.24
N TYR A 95 15.42 11.97 -6.93
CA TYR A 95 16.12 10.73 -7.27
C TYR A 95 15.49 10.00 -8.47
N ASP A 96 14.53 10.60 -9.17
CA ASP A 96 13.80 10.00 -10.29
C ASP A 96 13.25 8.60 -9.92
N ILE A 97 12.63 8.48 -8.75
CA ILE A 97 12.04 7.22 -8.29
C ILE A 97 10.59 7.12 -8.78
N PRO A 98 10.25 6.12 -9.58
CA PRO A 98 8.86 5.82 -9.88
C PRO A 98 8.14 5.34 -8.61
N VAL A 99 6.91 5.79 -8.42
CA VAL A 99 6.13 5.49 -7.21
C VAL A 99 4.74 5.02 -7.62
N THR A 100 4.25 3.97 -6.95
CA THR A 100 2.82 3.66 -6.92
C THR A 100 2.22 4.31 -5.67
N VAL A 101 1.26 5.19 -5.85
CA VAL A 101 0.51 5.77 -4.74
C VAL A 101 -0.73 4.92 -4.50
N PHE A 102 -0.89 4.40 -3.28
CA PHE A 102 -2.18 3.90 -2.82
C PHE A 102 -2.95 5.08 -2.25
N GLY A 103 -3.84 5.66 -3.06
CA GLY A 103 -4.57 6.87 -2.74
C GLY A 103 -5.95 6.57 -2.17
N VAL A 104 -6.18 6.87 -0.87
CA VAL A 104 -7.53 6.88 -0.30
C VAL A 104 -8.31 8.01 -0.96
N THR A 105 -9.39 7.67 -1.63
CA THR A 105 -10.08 8.62 -2.53
C THR A 105 -10.61 9.84 -1.78
N MET A 106 -11.12 9.66 -0.56
CA MET A 106 -11.55 10.78 0.29
C MET A 106 -10.36 11.67 0.72
N ALA A 107 -9.20 11.10 0.99
CA ALA A 107 -7.99 11.86 1.32
C ALA A 107 -7.53 12.71 0.12
N MET A 108 -7.51 12.12 -1.07
CA MET A 108 -7.20 12.82 -2.32
C MET A 108 -8.15 13.96 -2.61
N GLN A 109 -9.46 13.76 -2.40
CA GLN A 109 -10.48 14.82 -2.58
C GLN A 109 -10.22 16.05 -1.70
N ARG A 110 -9.64 15.85 -0.52
CA ARG A 110 -9.36 16.92 0.44
C ARG A 110 -8.06 17.67 0.19
N HIS A 111 -7.20 17.14 -0.69
CA HIS A 111 -5.90 17.74 -0.99
C HIS A 111 -5.59 17.67 -2.49
N PRO A 112 -6.33 18.42 -3.33
CA PRO A 112 -6.14 18.42 -4.79
C PRO A 112 -4.73 18.77 -5.23
N GLU A 113 -4.02 19.65 -4.49
CA GLU A 113 -2.65 20.03 -4.81
C GLU A 113 -1.67 18.85 -4.69
N ALA A 114 -1.90 17.94 -3.73
CA ALA A 114 -1.08 16.73 -3.62
C ALA A 114 -1.36 15.78 -4.79
N VAL A 115 -2.62 15.64 -5.20
CA VAL A 115 -2.99 14.83 -6.37
C VAL A 115 -2.33 15.39 -7.63
N GLN A 116 -2.38 16.70 -7.84
CA GLN A 116 -1.73 17.33 -9.00
C GLN A 116 -0.21 17.09 -8.98
N ALA A 117 0.43 17.19 -7.81
CA ALA A 117 1.87 16.92 -7.67
C ALA A 117 2.24 15.45 -7.97
N MET A 118 1.37 14.49 -7.63
CA MET A 118 1.54 13.08 -8.00
C MET A 118 1.45 12.89 -9.52
N LEU A 119 0.46 13.53 -10.16
CA LEU A 119 0.27 13.49 -11.62
C LEU A 119 1.42 14.16 -12.36
N ASP A 120 1.88 15.32 -11.89
CA ASP A 120 3.03 16.04 -12.48
C ASP A 120 4.34 15.25 -12.37
N ALA A 121 4.46 14.39 -11.35
CA ALA A 121 5.58 13.47 -11.17
C ALA A 121 5.42 12.16 -11.96
N GLU A 122 4.35 12.01 -12.72
CA GLU A 122 4.01 10.79 -13.48
C GLU A 122 3.94 9.53 -12.59
N TRP A 123 3.54 9.69 -11.32
CA TRP A 123 3.34 8.58 -10.41
C TRP A 123 2.05 7.83 -10.74
N GLU A 124 2.08 6.49 -10.66
CA GLU A 124 0.86 5.72 -10.70
C GLU A 124 0.01 6.02 -9.46
N ILE A 125 -1.28 6.33 -9.64
CA ILE A 125 -2.23 6.46 -8.55
C ILE A 125 -3.20 5.28 -8.63
N ALA A 126 -2.96 4.26 -7.80
CA ALA A 126 -3.86 3.15 -7.57
C ALA A 126 -4.87 3.52 -6.47
N SER A 127 -6.02 2.87 -6.46
CA SER A 127 -7.03 3.12 -5.44
C SER A 127 -6.65 2.47 -4.11
N HIS A 128 -6.81 3.21 -3.00
CA HIS A 128 -6.81 2.69 -1.64
C HIS A 128 -8.24 2.72 -1.05
N ALA A 129 -9.21 2.31 -1.82
CA ALA A 129 -10.64 2.36 -1.53
C ALA A 129 -11.16 3.81 -1.29
N MET A 130 -12.44 3.94 -0.91
CA MET A 130 -13.05 5.23 -0.60
C MET A 130 -12.47 5.82 0.68
N ARG A 131 -12.28 4.98 1.70
CA ARG A 131 -11.83 5.36 3.04
C ARG A 131 -10.91 4.30 3.63
N TRP A 132 -10.03 4.73 4.52
CA TRP A 132 -9.14 3.84 5.27
C TRP A 132 -9.82 3.35 6.56
N VAL A 133 -10.81 2.50 6.42
CA VAL A 133 -11.61 1.90 7.50
C VAL A 133 -11.63 0.37 7.37
N HIS A 134 -12.11 -0.34 8.41
CA HIS A 134 -12.30 -1.79 8.31
C HIS A 134 -13.51 -2.13 7.45
N TYR A 135 -13.31 -2.99 6.46
CA TYR A 135 -14.37 -3.53 5.59
C TYR A 135 -14.87 -4.89 6.07
N GLN A 136 -14.21 -5.51 7.07
CA GLN A 136 -14.45 -6.90 7.50
C GLN A 136 -15.93 -7.24 7.73
N ASP A 137 -16.67 -6.34 8.34
CA ASP A 137 -18.08 -6.54 8.71
C ASP A 137 -19.05 -5.78 7.78
N MET A 138 -18.54 -5.20 6.69
CA MET A 138 -19.37 -4.47 5.73
C MET A 138 -20.16 -5.46 4.86
N ASP A 139 -21.42 -5.20 4.63
CA ASP A 139 -22.21 -6.04 3.73
C ASP A 139 -21.77 -5.84 2.27
N GLU A 140 -22.00 -6.87 1.44
CA GLU A 140 -21.53 -6.88 0.05
C GLU A 140 -22.08 -5.72 -0.79
N ALA A 141 -23.33 -5.32 -0.55
CA ALA A 141 -23.97 -4.25 -1.34
C ALA A 141 -23.39 -2.88 -0.99
N GLU A 142 -23.12 -2.63 0.29
CA GLU A 142 -22.48 -1.40 0.75
C GLU A 142 -21.01 -1.34 0.25
N GLU A 143 -20.25 -2.44 0.37
CA GLU A 143 -18.87 -2.48 -0.10
C GLU A 143 -18.79 -2.26 -1.62
N ARG A 144 -19.67 -2.89 -2.40
CA ARG A 144 -19.78 -2.68 -3.85
C ARG A 144 -20.03 -1.22 -4.18
N LYS A 145 -20.97 -0.59 -3.45
CA LYS A 145 -21.25 0.83 -3.63
C LYS A 145 -20.03 1.70 -3.31
N GLN A 146 -19.31 1.43 -2.24
CA GLN A 146 -18.09 2.17 -1.89
C GLN A 146 -16.98 1.99 -2.92
N ILE A 147 -16.83 0.81 -3.51
CA ILE A 147 -15.90 0.56 -4.62
C ILE A 147 -16.30 1.41 -5.84
N ASP A 148 -17.57 1.38 -6.23
CA ASP A 148 -18.07 2.15 -7.37
C ASP A 148 -17.87 3.66 -7.17
N ASP A 149 -18.24 4.17 -6.01
CA ASP A 149 -18.09 5.59 -5.64
C ASP A 149 -16.60 5.99 -5.61
N ALA A 150 -15.73 5.13 -5.09
CA ALA A 150 -14.28 5.37 -5.06
C ALA A 150 -13.69 5.49 -6.47
N ILE A 151 -14.06 4.58 -7.39
CA ILE A 151 -13.55 4.61 -8.76
C ILE A 151 -14.05 5.85 -9.50
N LEU A 152 -15.35 6.20 -9.35
CA LEU A 152 -15.92 7.38 -9.97
C LEU A 152 -15.23 8.67 -9.49
N LEU A 153 -15.05 8.81 -8.18
CA LEU A 153 -14.39 9.98 -7.62
C LEU A 153 -12.90 10.02 -7.97
N HIS A 154 -12.22 8.86 -7.99
CA HIS A 154 -10.83 8.76 -8.44
C HIS A 154 -10.68 9.29 -9.88
N GLU A 155 -11.56 8.87 -10.79
CA GLU A 155 -11.56 9.34 -12.19
C GLU A 155 -11.77 10.85 -12.28
N GLN A 156 -12.66 11.42 -11.45
CA GLN A 156 -12.89 12.86 -11.40
C GLN A 156 -11.66 13.64 -10.91
N LEU A 157 -10.89 13.07 -9.98
CA LEU A 157 -9.73 13.73 -9.37
C LEU A 157 -8.45 13.60 -10.22
N THR A 158 -8.29 12.48 -10.92
CA THR A 158 -7.03 12.15 -11.64
C THR A 158 -7.17 12.19 -13.17
N GLY A 159 -8.39 12.22 -13.68
CA GLY A 159 -8.68 12.14 -15.12
C GLY A 159 -8.70 10.71 -15.67
N SER A 160 -8.47 9.68 -14.86
CA SER A 160 -8.50 8.27 -15.26
C SER A 160 -8.99 7.36 -14.13
N LYS A 161 -9.51 6.19 -14.49
CA LYS A 161 -9.80 5.15 -13.50
C LYS A 161 -8.51 4.55 -12.96
N PRO A 162 -8.50 4.06 -11.70
CA PRO A 162 -7.32 3.39 -11.14
C PRO A 162 -7.07 2.07 -11.86
N ALA A 163 -5.82 1.79 -12.24
CA ALA A 163 -5.43 0.49 -12.78
C ALA A 163 -5.28 -0.56 -11.67
N GLY A 164 -4.83 -0.14 -10.49
CA GLY A 164 -4.60 -0.99 -9.33
C GLY A 164 -5.57 -0.72 -8.19
N TRP A 165 -5.77 -1.74 -7.37
CA TRP A 165 -6.61 -1.69 -6.17
C TRP A 165 -5.89 -2.24 -4.95
N TYR A 166 -6.01 -1.54 -3.83
CA TYR A 166 -5.58 -1.98 -2.51
C TYR A 166 -6.58 -1.47 -1.46
N THR A 167 -7.17 -2.36 -0.67
CA THR A 167 -8.05 -1.98 0.45
C THR A 167 -7.27 -1.91 1.76
N GLY A 168 -6.36 -2.87 1.97
CA GLY A 168 -5.54 -3.00 3.18
C GLY A 168 -6.27 -3.54 4.40
N ARG A 169 -7.60 -3.31 4.50
CA ARG A 169 -8.47 -3.77 5.58
C ARG A 169 -9.70 -4.47 4.99
N THR A 170 -9.45 -5.48 4.16
CA THR A 170 -10.43 -6.19 3.32
C THR A 170 -11.56 -6.87 4.11
N SER A 171 -12.68 -7.09 3.43
CA SER A 171 -13.74 -8.02 3.81
C SER A 171 -13.58 -9.36 3.08
N PRO A 172 -14.36 -10.40 3.43
CA PRO A 172 -14.46 -11.62 2.63
C PRO A 172 -14.99 -11.41 1.20
N ASN A 173 -15.61 -10.26 0.91
CA ASN A 173 -16.19 -9.93 -0.40
C ASN A 173 -15.22 -9.17 -1.31
N THR A 174 -14.23 -8.46 -0.76
CA THR A 174 -13.39 -7.50 -1.49
C THR A 174 -12.80 -8.08 -2.77
N LEU A 175 -12.06 -9.19 -2.68
CA LEU A 175 -11.39 -9.76 -3.85
C LEU A 175 -12.37 -10.26 -4.92
N LYS A 176 -13.52 -10.80 -4.49
CA LYS A 176 -14.61 -11.17 -5.40
C LYS A 176 -15.14 -9.96 -6.16
N LEU A 177 -15.42 -8.86 -5.44
CA LEU A 177 -15.94 -7.63 -6.04
C LEU A 177 -14.96 -6.99 -7.01
N ILE A 178 -13.66 -7.02 -6.70
CA ILE A 178 -12.61 -6.53 -7.59
C ILE A 178 -12.45 -7.44 -8.81
N ALA A 179 -12.49 -8.76 -8.65
CA ALA A 179 -12.39 -9.72 -9.75
C ALA A 179 -13.55 -9.65 -10.75
N GLU A 180 -14.71 -9.14 -10.34
CA GLU A 180 -15.86 -8.92 -11.23
C GLU A 180 -15.65 -7.71 -12.19
N ARG A 181 -14.65 -6.87 -11.94
CA ARG A 181 -14.43 -5.63 -12.69
C ARG A 181 -13.50 -5.82 -13.89
N ASP A 182 -13.77 -5.09 -14.96
CA ASP A 182 -12.94 -5.05 -16.16
C ASP A 182 -12.02 -3.81 -16.18
N ASP A 183 -12.25 -2.85 -15.30
CA ASP A 183 -11.52 -1.59 -15.22
C ASP A 183 -10.36 -1.61 -14.19
N ILE A 184 -10.22 -2.69 -13.41
CA ILE A 184 -9.09 -2.92 -12.49
C ILE A 184 -8.18 -3.99 -13.07
N MET A 185 -6.90 -3.68 -13.26
CA MET A 185 -5.91 -4.58 -13.85
C MET A 185 -5.26 -5.50 -12.81
N TYR A 186 -5.05 -5.02 -11.58
CA TYR A 186 -4.43 -5.78 -10.51
C TYR A 186 -4.97 -5.40 -9.13
N CYS A 187 -4.80 -6.32 -8.18
CA CYS A 187 -5.09 -6.10 -6.77
C CYS A 187 -3.84 -6.36 -5.92
N ALA A 188 -3.57 -5.48 -4.95
CA ALA A 188 -2.42 -5.58 -4.06
C ALA A 188 -2.77 -6.12 -2.66
N ASP A 189 -4.02 -6.52 -2.42
CA ASP A 189 -4.48 -7.08 -1.14
C ASP A 189 -4.01 -8.52 -0.92
N SER A 190 -2.70 -8.73 -1.03
CA SER A 190 -2.04 -10.00 -0.73
C SER A 190 -0.64 -9.75 -0.16
N TYR A 191 -0.22 -10.64 0.74
CA TYR A 191 1.12 -10.69 1.34
C TYR A 191 1.71 -12.09 1.19
N ALA A 192 1.27 -12.84 0.15
CA ALA A 192 1.48 -14.28 0.11
C ALA A 192 2.68 -14.71 -0.72
N ASP A 193 3.30 -13.82 -1.49
CA ASP A 193 4.41 -14.17 -2.39
C ASP A 193 5.34 -12.97 -2.63
N ASP A 194 6.55 -13.25 -3.12
CA ASP A 194 7.52 -12.24 -3.58
C ASP A 194 7.41 -11.97 -5.10
N LEU A 195 6.43 -12.57 -5.76
CA LEU A 195 6.13 -12.37 -7.18
C LEU A 195 4.63 -12.16 -7.40
N PRO A 196 4.25 -11.38 -8.44
CA PRO A 196 2.87 -11.34 -8.88
C PRO A 196 2.39 -12.73 -9.33
N TYR A 197 1.11 -13.02 -9.05
CA TYR A 197 0.46 -14.28 -9.42
C TYR A 197 -1.00 -14.06 -9.79
N TYR A 198 -1.61 -15.01 -10.50
CA TYR A 198 -3.04 -14.98 -10.78
C TYR A 198 -3.81 -15.80 -9.75
N ASP A 199 -4.76 -15.17 -9.06
CA ASP A 199 -5.76 -15.86 -8.28
C ASP A 199 -6.92 -16.27 -9.20
N CYS A 200 -7.11 -17.56 -9.38
CA CYS A 200 -8.11 -18.16 -10.27
C CYS A 200 -9.36 -18.67 -9.52
N HIS A 201 -9.55 -18.31 -8.26
CA HIS A 201 -10.71 -18.76 -7.48
C HIS A 201 -11.98 -17.94 -7.77
N TYR A 202 -11.86 -16.81 -8.46
CA TYR A 202 -12.96 -15.91 -8.79
C TYR A 202 -13.52 -16.15 -10.21
N SER A 203 -14.56 -15.41 -10.55
CA SER A 203 -15.20 -15.48 -11.88
C SER A 203 -14.25 -15.17 -13.05
N LYS A 204 -13.23 -14.36 -12.78
CA LYS A 204 -12.13 -14.05 -13.68
C LYS A 204 -10.81 -14.18 -12.92
N PRO A 205 -9.72 -14.60 -13.57
CA PRO A 205 -8.40 -14.54 -12.97
C PRO A 205 -8.07 -13.11 -12.54
N LEU A 206 -7.74 -12.93 -11.26
CA LEU A 206 -7.34 -11.65 -10.70
C LEU A 206 -5.81 -11.62 -10.56
N LEU A 207 -5.15 -10.65 -11.21
CA LEU A 207 -3.71 -10.46 -11.02
C LEU A 207 -3.46 -9.89 -9.63
N MET A 208 -2.80 -10.67 -8.79
CA MET A 208 -2.32 -10.24 -7.49
C MET A 208 -0.90 -9.71 -7.61
N VAL A 209 -0.68 -8.47 -7.16
CA VAL A 209 0.65 -7.88 -7.02
C VAL A 209 0.92 -7.73 -5.52
N PRO A 210 1.62 -8.68 -4.88
CA PRO A 210 1.76 -8.71 -3.44
C PRO A 210 2.34 -7.41 -2.86
N TYR A 211 1.74 -6.95 -1.77
CA TYR A 211 2.24 -5.85 -0.96
C TYR A 211 3.05 -6.39 0.22
N THR A 212 3.46 -5.51 1.12
CA THR A 212 4.33 -5.87 2.25
C THR A 212 3.89 -5.25 3.57
N LEU A 213 4.12 -5.96 4.67
CA LEU A 213 3.97 -5.44 6.03
C LEU A 213 5.29 -5.44 6.82
N ASP A 214 6.33 -6.09 6.33
CA ASP A 214 7.64 -6.16 6.99
C ASP A 214 8.63 -5.09 6.49
N THR A 215 8.76 -4.90 5.18
CA THR A 215 9.51 -3.79 4.56
C THR A 215 8.65 -2.52 4.47
N ASN A 216 7.98 -2.20 5.56
CA ASN A 216 6.96 -1.17 5.65
C ASN A 216 7.22 -0.26 6.86
N ASP A 217 7.16 1.05 6.64
CA ASP A 217 7.40 2.05 7.68
C ASP A 217 6.35 2.04 8.80
N MET A 218 5.19 1.38 8.57
CA MET A 218 4.17 1.19 9.60
C MET A 218 4.76 0.58 10.89
N ARG A 219 5.82 -0.19 10.77
CA ARG A 219 6.50 -0.82 11.91
C ARG A 219 7.17 0.18 12.87
N PHE A 220 7.35 1.44 12.49
CA PHE A 220 7.68 2.50 13.45
C PHE A 220 6.55 2.81 14.44
N ALA A 221 5.31 2.49 14.07
CA ALA A 221 4.12 2.77 14.85
C ALA A 221 3.45 1.49 15.40
N THR A 222 4.17 0.38 15.43
CA THR A 222 3.69 -0.90 15.99
C THR A 222 4.60 -1.39 17.11
N PRO A 223 4.07 -2.14 18.11
CA PRO A 223 4.91 -2.79 19.11
C PRO A 223 5.95 -3.70 18.44
N GLN A 224 7.18 -3.73 18.99
CA GLN A 224 8.30 -4.50 18.47
C GLN A 224 8.70 -4.18 17.01
N GLY A 225 8.40 -2.96 16.57
CA GLY A 225 8.78 -2.47 15.26
C GLY A 225 10.15 -1.76 15.28
N PHE A 226 10.33 -0.81 14.36
CA PHE A 226 11.58 -0.05 14.27
C PHE A 226 11.60 1.11 15.28
N ASN A 227 12.73 1.24 16.00
CA ASN A 227 12.94 2.33 16.95
C ASN A 227 13.88 3.43 16.40
N SER A 228 14.57 3.18 15.30
CA SER A 228 15.49 4.13 14.68
C SER A 228 15.50 4.03 13.16
N ALA A 229 15.91 5.10 12.50
CA ALA A 229 16.15 5.11 11.06
C ALA A 229 17.17 4.04 10.62
N GLU A 230 18.19 3.77 11.46
CA GLU A 230 19.18 2.74 11.16
C GLU A 230 18.59 1.35 11.06
N GLN A 231 17.68 0.99 11.97
CA GLN A 231 17.02 -0.32 11.92
C GLN A 231 16.20 -0.50 10.65
N PHE A 232 15.48 0.54 10.22
CA PHE A 232 14.70 0.47 8.98
C PHE A 232 15.61 0.37 7.75
N PHE A 233 16.64 1.21 7.67
CA PHE A 233 17.61 1.14 6.58
C PHE A 233 18.25 -0.24 6.49
N GLN A 234 18.74 -0.79 7.61
CA GLN A 234 19.39 -2.11 7.63
C GLN A 234 18.40 -3.21 7.21
N TYR A 235 17.15 -3.13 7.66
CA TYR A 235 16.13 -4.11 7.29
C TYR A 235 15.84 -4.10 5.79
N LEU A 236 15.68 -2.92 5.20
CA LEU A 236 15.47 -2.78 3.75
C LEU A 236 16.69 -3.27 2.96
N LYS A 237 17.89 -2.93 3.44
CA LYS A 237 19.15 -3.35 2.81
C LYS A 237 19.29 -4.87 2.82
N ASP A 238 19.07 -5.51 3.96
CA ASP A 238 19.20 -6.96 4.08
C ASP A 238 18.14 -7.69 3.23
N ALA A 239 16.91 -7.20 3.20
CA ALA A 239 15.87 -7.73 2.32
C ALA A 239 16.26 -7.62 0.84
N PHE A 240 16.78 -6.46 0.42
CA PHE A 240 17.25 -6.26 -0.95
C PHE A 240 18.43 -7.17 -1.28
N ASP A 241 19.42 -7.30 -0.40
CA ASP A 241 20.63 -8.08 -0.65
C ASP A 241 20.30 -9.57 -0.82
N VAL A 242 19.41 -10.11 0.01
CA VAL A 242 18.93 -11.51 -0.12
C VAL A 242 18.23 -11.73 -1.45
N LEU A 243 17.26 -10.88 -1.80
CA LEU A 243 16.54 -11.00 -3.06
C LEU A 243 17.44 -10.76 -4.29
N TYR A 244 18.45 -9.90 -4.14
CA TYR A 244 19.42 -9.65 -5.21
C TYR A 244 20.34 -10.87 -5.45
N GLU A 245 20.71 -11.59 -4.41
CA GLU A 245 21.45 -12.86 -4.49
C GLU A 245 20.59 -13.95 -5.15
N GLU A 246 19.35 -14.14 -4.66
CA GLU A 246 18.38 -15.08 -5.24
C GLU A 246 18.05 -14.76 -6.71
N GLY A 247 18.06 -13.49 -7.06
CA GLY A 247 17.81 -13.00 -8.43
C GLY A 247 18.79 -13.46 -9.49
N ASN A 248 19.90 -14.14 -9.12
CA ASN A 248 20.76 -14.83 -10.08
C ASN A 248 20.05 -16.03 -10.72
N GLU A 249 19.15 -16.68 -9.99
CA GLU A 249 18.39 -17.85 -10.43
C GLU A 249 16.92 -17.53 -10.64
N ALA A 250 16.31 -16.79 -9.72
CA ALA A 250 14.88 -16.47 -9.71
C ALA A 250 14.62 -15.01 -9.28
N PRO A 251 14.64 -14.06 -10.22
CA PRO A 251 14.37 -12.64 -9.93
C PRO A 251 13.04 -12.45 -9.21
N LYS A 252 13.02 -11.56 -8.21
CA LYS A 252 11.89 -11.28 -7.32
C LYS A 252 11.44 -9.81 -7.39
N MET A 253 10.36 -9.52 -6.69
CA MET A 253 9.89 -8.17 -6.42
C MET A 253 10.10 -7.83 -4.94
N LEU A 254 10.47 -6.60 -4.66
CA LEU A 254 10.56 -6.04 -3.30
C LEU A 254 9.61 -4.85 -3.21
N SER A 255 8.50 -4.99 -2.49
CA SER A 255 7.62 -3.88 -2.17
C SER A 255 8.11 -3.16 -0.91
N ILE A 256 8.06 -1.83 -0.91
CA ILE A 256 8.42 -0.97 0.23
C ILE A 256 7.23 -0.08 0.55
N GLY A 257 6.63 -0.27 1.71
CA GLY A 257 5.49 0.50 2.17
C GLY A 257 5.90 1.78 2.89
N LEU A 258 5.35 2.90 2.45
CA LEU A 258 5.63 4.24 2.97
C LEU A 258 4.33 4.95 3.32
N HIS A 259 4.30 5.69 4.44
CA HIS A 259 3.16 6.52 4.87
C HIS A 259 3.63 7.95 5.13
N CYS A 260 2.89 8.94 4.63
CA CYS A 260 3.30 10.35 4.71
C CYS A 260 3.56 10.81 6.14
N ARG A 261 2.71 10.42 7.10
CA ARG A 261 2.84 10.78 8.52
C ARG A 261 3.95 10.02 9.25
N ILE A 262 4.43 8.88 8.71
CA ILE A 262 5.42 8.01 9.36
C ILE A 262 6.82 8.27 8.81
N ILE A 263 7.14 7.80 7.59
CA ILE A 263 8.48 7.98 7.01
C ILE A 263 8.74 9.44 6.63
N GLY A 264 7.70 10.25 6.43
CA GLY A 264 7.83 11.68 6.18
C GLY A 264 8.40 12.49 7.36
N ARG A 265 8.57 11.89 8.55
CA ARG A 265 9.31 12.50 9.67
C ARG A 265 10.80 12.60 9.34
N PRO A 266 11.48 13.73 9.67
CA PRO A 266 12.85 14.00 9.21
C PRO A 266 13.85 12.89 9.53
N ALA A 267 13.84 12.40 10.77
CA ALA A 267 14.78 11.36 11.19
C ALA A 267 14.55 10.03 10.45
N ARG A 268 13.29 9.64 10.24
CA ARG A 268 12.95 8.39 9.57
C ARG A 268 13.24 8.47 8.07
N MET A 269 12.96 9.60 7.43
CA MET A 269 13.25 9.80 6.02
C MET A 269 14.73 9.65 5.67
N ALA A 270 15.63 9.88 6.60
CA ALA A 270 17.05 9.65 6.40
C ALA A 270 17.37 8.18 6.06
N ALA A 271 16.59 7.22 6.58
CA ALA A 271 16.72 5.81 6.21
C ALA A 271 16.32 5.55 4.77
N LEU A 272 15.18 6.08 4.35
CA LEU A 272 14.69 5.94 2.97
C LEU A 272 15.69 6.54 1.97
N LYS A 273 16.20 7.73 2.27
CA LYS A 273 17.22 8.37 1.43
C LYS A 273 18.45 7.48 1.27
N ARG A 274 19.02 6.97 2.38
CA ARG A 274 20.19 6.08 2.34
C ARG A 274 19.91 4.79 1.55
N PHE A 275 18.71 4.23 1.69
CA PHE A 275 18.33 3.04 0.94
C PHE A 275 18.26 3.32 -0.58
N ILE A 276 17.66 4.43 -0.99
CA ILE A 276 17.63 4.86 -2.39
C ILE A 276 19.06 5.04 -2.92
N GLU A 277 19.93 5.71 -2.17
CA GLU A 277 21.34 5.89 -2.55
C GLU A 277 22.08 4.55 -2.65
N TYR A 278 21.79 3.60 -1.76
CA TYR A 278 22.37 2.26 -1.77
C TYR A 278 21.98 1.47 -3.02
N VAL A 279 20.71 1.42 -3.37
CA VAL A 279 20.25 0.62 -4.53
C VAL A 279 20.58 1.26 -5.89
N LYS A 280 20.93 2.55 -5.91
CA LYS A 280 21.37 3.27 -7.11
C LYS A 280 22.90 3.25 -7.29
N SER A 281 23.68 2.77 -6.31
CA SER A 281 25.15 2.69 -6.38
C SER A 281 25.61 1.39 -7.03
#